data_008954821d0e1db40b6f6e338bdb6e7a
#
_entry.id   008954821d0e1db40b6f6e338bdb6e7a
#
_cell.length_a   1.000
_cell.length_b   1.000
_cell.length_c   1.000
_cell.angle_alpha   90.00
_cell.angle_beta   90.00
_cell.angle_gamma   90.00
#
_symmetry.space_group_name_H-M   'P 1'
#
loop_
_entity.id
_entity.type
_entity.pdbx_description
1 polymer ?
#
loop_
_entity_poly.entity_id
_entity_poly.type
_entity_poly.pdbx_seq_one_letter_code
_entity_poly.pdbx_strand_id
1 'polypeptide(L)'
;MNNLKERIKELRKNLGLTQQKFADRLGLKRQTIAAYEIGNIEPSDSTLLLICKEFGISEKWLRTGEGEMNIVDCQEKRYSLNIAKLQRADDETIMRWVNGIAETSPETLKKIEEFLKTILGIEKN
;
A
#
# COMPACT_ATOMS: atom_id res chain seq x y z
N MET A 1 17.91 -14.93 -12.09
CA MET A 1 16.50 -15.17 -11.72
C MET A 1 16.22 -14.68 -10.32
N ASN A 2 15.10 -13.98 -10.16
CA ASN A 2 14.69 -13.46 -8.87
C ASN A 2 14.10 -14.59 -8.01
N ASN A 3 14.77 -14.95 -6.91
CA ASN A 3 14.31 -15.97 -5.99
C ASN A 3 13.91 -15.36 -4.64
N LEU A 4 13.46 -16.17 -3.70
CA LEU A 4 12.95 -15.68 -2.42
C LEU A 4 13.98 -14.83 -1.66
N LYS A 5 15.22 -15.24 -1.59
CA LYS A 5 16.29 -14.48 -0.90
C LYS A 5 16.49 -13.11 -1.53
N GLU A 6 16.47 -13.05 -2.85
CA GLU A 6 16.62 -11.79 -3.58
C GLU A 6 15.41 -10.88 -3.40
N ARG A 7 14.20 -11.44 -3.37
CA ARG A 7 12.98 -10.67 -3.13
C ARG A 7 12.92 -10.07 -1.74
N ILE A 8 13.37 -10.80 -0.73
CA ILE A 8 13.45 -10.29 0.64
C ILE A 8 14.42 -9.10 0.70
N LYS A 9 15.57 -9.20 0.07
CA LYS A 9 16.55 -8.14 0.00
C LYS A 9 16.02 -6.93 -0.78
N GLU A 10 15.36 -7.18 -1.90
CA GLU A 10 14.72 -6.13 -2.70
C GLU A 10 13.66 -5.38 -1.90
N LEU A 11 12.81 -6.11 -1.19
CA LEU A 11 11.80 -5.50 -0.32
C LEU A 11 12.45 -4.59 0.72
N ARG A 12 13.46 -5.09 1.41
CA ARG A 12 14.16 -4.31 2.43
C ARG A 12 14.75 -3.02 1.85
N LYS A 13 15.39 -3.10 0.70
CA LYS A 13 15.99 -1.95 0.04
C LYS A 13 14.93 -0.94 -0.42
N ASN A 14 13.81 -1.42 -0.95
CA ASN A 14 12.70 -0.54 -1.36
C ASN A 14 12.11 0.21 -0.19
N LEU A 15 12.11 -0.40 1.00
CA LEU A 15 11.64 0.25 2.22
C LEU A 15 12.68 1.21 2.82
N GLY A 16 13.91 1.20 2.30
CA GLY A 16 15.00 2.03 2.82
C GLY A 16 15.48 1.60 4.21
N LEU A 17 15.30 0.32 4.56
CA LEU A 17 15.66 -0.20 5.88
C LEU A 17 16.99 -0.94 5.86
N THR A 18 17.73 -0.82 6.96
CA THR A 18 18.90 -1.67 7.21
C THR A 18 18.41 -3.07 7.61
N GLN A 19 19.31 -4.04 7.57
CA GLN A 19 19.00 -5.39 8.06
C GLN A 19 18.54 -5.37 9.51
N GLN A 20 19.17 -4.53 10.34
CA GLN A 20 18.80 -4.39 11.75
C GLN A 20 17.40 -3.82 11.92
N LYS A 21 17.08 -2.76 11.21
CA LYS A 21 15.76 -2.12 11.29
C LYS A 21 14.66 -3.03 10.75
N PHE A 22 14.93 -3.74 9.67
CA PHE A 22 14.00 -4.71 9.11
C PHE A 22 13.73 -5.84 10.11
N ALA A 23 14.78 -6.36 10.75
CA ALA A 23 14.65 -7.38 11.79
C ALA A 23 13.87 -6.87 12.99
N ASP A 24 14.15 -5.65 13.44
CA ASP A 24 13.45 -5.03 14.57
C ASP A 24 11.95 -4.93 14.32
N ARG A 25 11.54 -4.57 13.10
CA ARG A 25 10.14 -4.46 12.72
C ARG A 25 9.43 -5.81 12.77
N LEU A 26 10.15 -6.89 12.55
CA LEU A 26 9.61 -8.25 12.53
C LEU A 26 9.79 -9.00 13.84
N GLY A 27 10.49 -8.41 14.81
CA GLY A 27 10.81 -9.09 16.05
C GLY A 27 11.85 -10.20 15.89
N LEU A 28 12.68 -10.09 14.85
CA LEU A 28 13.72 -11.08 14.55
C LEU A 28 15.11 -10.49 14.79
N LYS A 29 16.13 -11.35 14.76
CA LYS A 29 17.52 -10.92 14.88
C LYS A 29 18.08 -10.54 13.52
N ARG A 30 19.02 -9.56 13.51
CA ARG A 30 19.69 -9.14 12.28
C ARG A 30 20.36 -10.34 11.58
N GLN A 31 20.99 -11.24 12.33
CA GLN A 31 21.63 -12.42 11.77
C GLN A 31 20.64 -13.32 11.03
N THR A 32 19.40 -13.38 11.50
CA THR A 32 18.34 -14.14 10.84
C THR A 32 18.01 -13.53 9.48
N ILE A 33 17.89 -12.20 9.41
CA ILE A 33 17.65 -11.51 8.14
C ILE A 33 18.82 -11.69 7.19
N ALA A 34 20.05 -11.55 7.69
CA ALA A 34 21.24 -11.77 6.88
C ALA A 34 21.26 -13.19 6.30
N ALA A 35 20.91 -14.19 7.11
CA ALA A 35 20.85 -15.58 6.65
C ALA A 35 19.79 -15.80 5.57
N TYR A 36 18.63 -15.13 5.69
CA TYR A 36 17.60 -15.18 4.65
C TYR A 36 18.09 -14.59 3.33
N GLU A 37 18.77 -13.45 3.40
CA GLU A 37 19.26 -12.73 2.20
C GLU A 37 20.41 -13.45 1.51
N ILE A 38 21.20 -14.24 2.25
CA ILE A 38 22.27 -15.05 1.69
C ILE A 38 21.73 -16.38 1.15
N GLY A 39 20.61 -16.84 1.70
CA GLY A 39 20.00 -18.11 1.32
C GLY A 39 20.46 -19.29 2.19
N ASN A 40 21.12 -19.03 3.33
CA ASN A 40 21.55 -20.09 4.26
C ASN A 40 20.36 -20.78 4.93
N ILE A 41 19.30 -20.03 5.21
CA ILE A 41 18.05 -20.57 5.75
C ILE A 41 16.89 -19.95 4.98
N GLU A 42 15.78 -20.67 4.92
CA GLU A 42 14.56 -20.17 4.32
C GLU A 42 13.58 -19.77 5.42
N PRO A 43 12.87 -18.63 5.25
CA PRO A 43 11.83 -18.27 6.19
C PRO A 43 10.71 -19.33 6.20
N SER A 44 10.15 -19.57 7.38
CA SER A 44 8.97 -20.41 7.50
C SER A 44 7.76 -19.71 6.89
N ASP A 45 6.68 -20.47 6.63
CA ASP A 45 5.42 -19.88 6.14
C ASP A 45 4.92 -18.81 7.09
N SER A 46 5.03 -19.03 8.39
CA SER A 46 4.62 -18.04 9.41
C SER A 46 5.42 -16.75 9.28
N THR A 47 6.72 -16.86 9.04
CA THR A 47 7.58 -15.71 8.88
C THR A 47 7.26 -14.94 7.59
N LEU A 48 6.98 -15.65 6.51
CA LEU A 48 6.57 -15.02 5.25
C LEU A 48 5.27 -14.24 5.41
N LEU A 49 4.29 -14.82 6.10
CA LEU A 49 3.03 -14.15 6.40
C LEU A 49 3.25 -12.93 7.29
N LEU A 50 4.14 -13.01 8.26
CA LEU A 50 4.49 -11.90 9.12
C LEU A 50 5.07 -10.72 8.32
N ILE A 51 5.98 -11.01 7.39
CA ILE A 51 6.56 -10.01 6.50
C ILE A 51 5.46 -9.34 5.67
N CYS A 52 4.57 -10.14 5.09
CA CYS A 52 3.49 -9.63 4.26
C CYS A 52 2.56 -8.71 5.04
N LYS A 53 2.20 -9.08 6.26
CA LYS A 53 1.31 -8.29 7.11
C LYS A 53 1.98 -7.00 7.59
N GLU A 54 3.23 -7.08 8.01
CA GLU A 54 3.94 -5.92 8.57
C GLU A 54 4.15 -4.83 7.52
N PHE A 55 4.45 -5.21 6.29
CA PHE A 55 4.84 -4.26 5.25
C PHE A 55 3.79 -4.10 4.14
N GLY A 56 2.64 -4.76 4.24
CA GLY A 56 1.60 -4.67 3.21
C GLY A 56 2.03 -5.23 1.87
N ILE A 57 2.68 -6.40 1.89
CA ILE A 57 3.27 -7.04 0.71
C ILE A 57 2.41 -8.21 0.25
N SER A 58 2.31 -8.40 -1.06
CA SER A 58 1.63 -9.54 -1.64
C SER A 58 2.37 -10.84 -1.34
N GLU A 59 1.68 -11.78 -0.74
CA GLU A 59 2.22 -13.12 -0.47
C GLU A 59 2.62 -13.81 -1.76
N LYS A 60 1.80 -13.69 -2.80
CA LYS A 60 2.09 -14.27 -4.11
C LYS A 60 3.40 -13.72 -4.68
N TRP A 61 3.59 -12.40 -4.62
CA TRP A 61 4.83 -11.79 -5.09
C TRP A 61 6.03 -12.29 -4.28
N LEU A 62 5.91 -12.33 -2.96
CA LEU A 62 7.02 -12.74 -2.09
C LEU A 62 7.42 -14.20 -2.35
N ARG A 63 6.44 -15.08 -2.54
CA ARG A 63 6.70 -16.51 -2.75
C ARG A 63 7.11 -16.85 -4.18
N THR A 64 6.51 -16.22 -5.17
CA THR A 64 6.66 -16.62 -6.58
C THR A 64 7.34 -15.58 -7.45
N GLY A 65 7.37 -14.33 -7.04
CA GLY A 65 7.86 -13.22 -7.86
C GLY A 65 6.86 -12.70 -8.86
N GLU A 66 5.66 -13.28 -8.89
CA GLU A 66 4.61 -12.86 -9.81
C GLU A 66 3.71 -11.79 -9.22
N GLY A 67 3.26 -10.87 -10.07
CA GLY A 67 2.38 -9.80 -9.68
C GLY A 67 3.11 -8.61 -9.07
N GLU A 68 2.36 -7.74 -8.44
CA GLU A 68 2.90 -6.53 -7.82
C GLU A 68 3.33 -6.79 -6.38
N MET A 69 4.43 -6.15 -5.98
CA MET A 69 4.97 -6.26 -4.62
C MET A 69 3.97 -5.79 -3.57
N ASN A 70 3.40 -4.62 -3.76
CA ASN A 70 2.50 -4.02 -2.77
C ASN A 70 1.08 -4.51 -2.96
N ILE A 71 0.37 -4.70 -1.84
CA ILE A 71 -1.06 -4.94 -1.88
C ILE A 71 -1.72 -3.61 -2.14
N VAL A 72 -2.36 -3.48 -3.31
CA VAL A 72 -3.12 -2.29 -3.66
C VAL A 72 -4.60 -2.64 -3.54
N ASP A 73 -5.28 -1.97 -2.61
CA ASP A 73 -6.73 -2.08 -2.49
C ASP A 73 -7.36 -1.50 -3.77
N CYS A 74 -8.33 -2.20 -4.33
CA CYS A 74 -9.06 -1.75 -5.52
C CYS A 74 -9.68 -0.37 -5.31
N GLN A 75 -10.15 -0.07 -4.11
CA GLN A 75 -10.71 1.24 -3.79
C GLN A 75 -9.64 2.32 -3.81
N GLU A 76 -8.46 2.06 -3.25
CA GLU A 76 -7.35 3.01 -3.28
C GLU A 76 -6.88 3.25 -4.71
N LYS A 77 -6.82 2.22 -5.52
CA LYS A 77 -6.42 2.34 -6.92
C LYS A 77 -7.42 3.20 -7.70
N ARG A 78 -8.71 2.97 -7.50
CA ARG A 78 -9.78 3.76 -8.11
C ARG A 78 -9.67 5.22 -7.69
N TYR A 79 -9.49 5.48 -6.41
CA TYR A 79 -9.32 6.82 -5.87
C TYR A 79 -8.13 7.52 -6.50
N SER A 80 -6.96 6.86 -6.55
CA SER A 80 -5.74 7.42 -7.13
C SER A 80 -5.90 7.77 -8.61
N LEU A 81 -6.57 6.90 -9.37
CA LEU A 81 -6.84 7.15 -10.78
C LEU A 81 -7.78 8.34 -10.98
N ASN A 82 -8.81 8.45 -10.14
CA ASN A 82 -9.77 9.53 -10.22
C ASN A 82 -9.15 10.87 -9.84
N ILE A 83 -8.30 10.90 -8.81
CA ILE A 83 -7.56 12.10 -8.43
C ILE A 83 -6.65 12.54 -9.58
N ALA A 84 -5.95 11.61 -10.23
CA ALA A 84 -5.10 11.92 -11.38
C ALA A 84 -5.91 12.52 -12.54
N LYS A 85 -7.12 12.01 -12.79
CA LYS A 85 -8.01 12.57 -13.80
C LYS A 85 -8.42 14.00 -13.48
N LEU A 86 -8.77 14.28 -12.23
CA LEU A 86 -9.14 15.62 -11.80
C LEU A 86 -7.97 16.59 -11.91
N GLN A 87 -6.76 16.15 -11.59
CA GLN A 87 -5.57 16.98 -11.72
C GLN A 87 -5.23 17.33 -13.16
N ARG A 88 -5.55 16.44 -14.11
CA ARG A 88 -5.35 16.68 -15.54
C ARG A 88 -6.45 17.52 -16.16
N ALA A 89 -7.60 17.58 -15.52
CA ALA A 89 -8.70 18.40 -16.02
C ALA A 89 -8.35 19.86 -15.80
N ASP A 90 -8.19 20.59 -16.90
CA ASP A 90 -7.87 22.00 -16.86
C ASP A 90 -9.16 22.81 -16.72
N ASP A 91 -9.86 22.62 -15.62
CA ASP A 91 -11.15 23.24 -15.32
C ASP A 91 -11.09 23.88 -13.94
N GLU A 92 -11.18 25.20 -13.94
CA GLU A 92 -11.25 26.02 -12.73
C GLU A 92 -12.38 25.60 -11.78
N THR A 93 -13.50 25.16 -12.34
CA THR A 93 -14.66 24.73 -11.56
C THR A 93 -14.33 23.50 -10.71
N ILE A 94 -13.63 22.53 -11.32
CA ILE A 94 -13.20 21.31 -10.60
C ILE A 94 -12.22 21.66 -9.50
N MET A 95 -11.26 22.55 -9.78
CA MET A 95 -10.29 23.00 -8.77
C MET A 95 -10.98 23.66 -7.59
N ARG A 96 -11.97 24.52 -7.84
CA ARG A 96 -12.75 25.15 -6.77
C ARG A 96 -13.53 24.14 -5.96
N TRP A 97 -14.13 23.15 -6.60
CA TRP A 97 -14.88 22.10 -5.89
C TRP A 97 -13.95 21.25 -5.01
N VAL A 98 -12.80 20.83 -5.54
CA VAL A 98 -11.84 20.04 -4.77
C VAL A 98 -11.35 20.82 -3.56
N ASN A 99 -10.96 22.08 -3.75
CA ASN A 99 -10.51 22.93 -2.65
C ASN A 99 -11.61 23.17 -1.63
N GLY A 100 -12.83 23.46 -2.10
CA GLY A 100 -13.98 23.67 -1.22
C GLY A 100 -14.31 22.45 -0.37
N ILE A 101 -14.27 21.26 -0.97
CA ILE A 101 -14.53 20.02 -0.25
C ILE A 101 -13.41 19.72 0.75
N ALA A 102 -12.16 19.91 0.34
CA ALA A 102 -11.01 19.62 1.20
C ALA A 102 -10.90 20.54 2.40
N GLU A 103 -11.34 21.79 2.26
CA GLU A 103 -11.23 22.81 3.29
C GLU A 103 -12.50 22.98 4.14
N THR A 104 -13.56 22.23 3.85
CA THR A 104 -14.82 22.35 4.56
C THR A 104 -14.84 21.56 5.87
N SER A 105 -15.80 21.88 6.75
CA SER A 105 -15.94 21.19 8.03
C SER A 105 -16.46 19.75 7.85
N PRO A 106 -16.18 18.84 8.81
CA PRO A 106 -16.72 17.48 8.75
C PRO A 106 -18.25 17.44 8.72
N GLU A 107 -18.92 18.38 9.38
CA GLU A 107 -20.38 18.46 9.38
C GLU A 107 -20.93 18.77 7.99
N THR A 108 -20.30 19.73 7.30
CA THR A 108 -20.67 20.08 5.93
C THR A 108 -20.40 18.92 4.97
N LEU A 109 -19.28 18.20 5.17
CA LEU A 109 -18.97 17.02 4.36
C LEU A 109 -20.06 15.95 4.48
N LYS A 110 -20.61 15.73 5.67
CA LYS A 110 -21.70 14.79 5.87
C LYS A 110 -22.96 15.19 5.10
N LYS A 111 -23.28 16.46 5.09
CA LYS A 111 -24.42 16.98 4.33
C LYS A 111 -24.24 16.79 2.84
N ILE A 112 -23.03 17.04 2.35
CA ILE A 112 -22.67 16.83 0.96
C ILE A 112 -22.78 15.34 0.61
N GLU A 113 -22.29 14.46 1.48
CA GLU A 113 -22.37 13.02 1.29
C GLU A 113 -23.82 12.55 1.15
N GLU A 114 -24.71 12.99 2.04
CA GLU A 114 -26.13 12.64 1.98
C GLU A 114 -26.78 13.13 0.70
N PHE A 115 -26.45 14.35 0.28
CA PHE A 115 -26.95 14.92 -0.96
C PHE A 115 -26.51 14.11 -2.16
N LEU A 116 -25.23 13.74 -2.23
CA LEU A 116 -24.67 12.95 -3.31
C LEU A 116 -25.27 11.54 -3.37
N LYS A 117 -25.53 10.94 -2.21
CA LYS A 117 -26.21 9.64 -2.14
C LYS A 117 -27.59 9.70 -2.77
N THR A 118 -28.34 10.74 -2.45
CA THR A 118 -29.69 10.92 -2.96
C THR A 118 -29.71 11.12 -4.47
N ILE A 119 -28.79 11.94 -4.99
CA ILE A 119 -28.77 12.33 -6.41
C ILE A 119 -28.08 11.28 -7.27
N LEU A 120 -26.93 10.74 -6.82
CA LEU A 120 -26.10 9.85 -7.62
C LEU A 120 -26.31 8.38 -7.30
N GLY A 121 -27.15 8.06 -6.31
CA GLY A 121 -27.36 6.67 -5.90
C GLY A 121 -26.11 6.00 -5.35
N ILE A 122 -25.17 6.78 -4.83
CA ILE A 122 -23.94 6.24 -4.24
C ILE A 122 -24.26 5.71 -2.86
N GLU A 123 -24.07 4.40 -2.66
CA GLU A 123 -24.26 3.78 -1.36
C GLU A 123 -22.92 3.71 -0.61
N LYS A 124 -23.05 3.77 0.71
CA LYS A 124 -21.93 3.66 1.59
C LYS A 124 -21.53 2.19 1.74
N ASN A 125 -20.32 1.86 1.40
CA ASN A 125 -19.77 0.53 1.64
C ASN A 125 -18.96 0.52 2.92
#